data_7aaf0e6a0ece58ae4f08ebfa2d5b000b
#
_entry.id   7aaf0e6a0ece58ae4f08ebfa2d5b000b
#
_cell.length_a   1.000
_cell.length_b   1.000
_cell.length_c   1.000
_cell.angle_alpha   90.00
_cell.angle_beta   90.00
_cell.angle_gamma   90.00
#
_symmetry.space_group_name_H-M   'P 1'
#
loop_
_entity.id
_entity.type
_entity.pdbx_description
1 polymer ?
#
loop_
_entity_poly.entity_id
_entity_poly.type
_entity_poly.pdbx_seq_one_letter_code
_entity_poly.pdbx_strand_id
1 'polypeptide(L)'
;TACGLLQPTGGEIRICGRAPGTETKKLVSYLPDRMCLPRWMSAQQLVKYYADFFEDFDETRAGELLTRLDIRPDMRVKHMSKGTQEKVQLVLTMSRRAKLYLLDEPIGGVDPATRDFILSTIMTNYAEDASVVISTHLISDVERILDDVVFIDRGRVAMAGEADDIRSRAGKSIDELFREVFRC
;
A
#
# COMPACT_ATOMS: atom_id res chain seq x y z
N THR A 1 -9.34 -10.80 3.74
CA THR A 1 -9.76 -11.90 2.82
C THR A 1 -8.91 -11.95 1.56
N ALA A 2 -8.69 -10.85 0.83
CA ALA A 2 -7.90 -10.83 -0.41
C ALA A 2 -6.50 -11.45 -0.25
N CYS A 3 -5.78 -11.17 0.84
CA CYS A 3 -4.49 -11.79 1.16
C CYS A 3 -4.58 -13.25 1.64
N GLY A 4 -5.77 -13.85 1.69
CA GLY A 4 -5.99 -15.22 2.17
C GLY A 4 -5.82 -15.41 3.67
N LEU A 5 -5.80 -14.34 4.47
CA LEU A 5 -5.69 -14.42 5.94
C LEU A 5 -7.01 -14.76 6.62
N LEU A 6 -8.14 -14.43 5.98
CA LEU A 6 -9.48 -14.68 6.49
C LEU A 6 -10.34 -15.32 5.40
N GLN A 7 -11.25 -16.21 5.79
CA GLN A 7 -12.28 -16.76 4.91
C GLN A 7 -13.48 -15.79 4.88
N PRO A 8 -14.06 -15.50 3.69
CA PRO A 8 -15.29 -14.71 3.62
C PRO A 8 -16.47 -15.52 4.18
N THR A 9 -17.38 -14.86 4.90
CA THR A 9 -18.61 -15.48 5.39
C THR A 9 -19.61 -15.72 4.26
N GLY A 10 -19.50 -14.95 3.18
CA GLY A 10 -20.32 -15.05 1.98
C GLY A 10 -19.74 -14.19 0.86
N GLY A 11 -20.30 -14.27 -0.33
CA GLY A 11 -19.79 -13.58 -1.50
C GLY A 11 -18.54 -14.24 -2.09
N GLU A 12 -17.97 -13.60 -3.10
CA GLU A 12 -16.83 -14.13 -3.85
C GLU A 12 -15.78 -13.02 -4.04
N ILE A 13 -14.50 -13.39 -3.93
CA ILE A 13 -13.35 -12.54 -4.25
C ILE A 13 -12.55 -13.22 -5.35
N ARG A 14 -12.18 -12.47 -6.37
CA ARG A 14 -11.29 -12.93 -7.44
C ARG A 14 -10.14 -11.95 -7.63
N ILE A 15 -8.92 -12.47 -7.76
CA ILE A 15 -7.72 -11.72 -8.09
C ILE A 15 -7.21 -12.28 -9.41
N CYS A 16 -7.19 -11.45 -10.46
CA CYS A 16 -6.90 -11.88 -11.83
C CYS A 16 -7.76 -13.11 -12.24
N GLY A 17 -9.06 -13.09 -11.90
CA GLY A 17 -10.02 -14.16 -12.21
C GLY A 17 -9.93 -15.41 -11.32
N ARG A 18 -9.02 -15.47 -10.35
CA ARG A 18 -8.78 -16.62 -9.46
C ARG A 18 -9.21 -16.33 -8.03
N ALA A 19 -9.73 -17.34 -7.33
CA ALA A 19 -9.99 -17.26 -5.90
C ALA A 19 -8.69 -17.07 -5.10
N PRO A 20 -8.71 -16.36 -3.96
CA PRO A 20 -7.53 -16.20 -3.10
C PRO A 20 -6.92 -17.55 -2.69
N GLY A 21 -5.61 -17.70 -2.92
CA GLY A 21 -4.87 -18.93 -2.67
C GLY A 21 -3.38 -18.75 -2.89
N THR A 22 -2.63 -19.83 -2.97
CA THR A 22 -1.17 -19.81 -3.15
C THR A 22 -0.77 -19.05 -4.43
N GLU A 23 -1.47 -19.28 -5.54
CA GLU A 23 -1.16 -18.64 -6.82
C GLU A 23 -1.47 -17.13 -6.81
N THR A 24 -2.55 -16.72 -6.16
CA THR A 24 -2.88 -15.29 -6.07
C THR A 24 -1.97 -14.53 -5.11
N LYS A 25 -1.40 -15.19 -4.08
CA LYS A 25 -0.40 -14.57 -3.20
C LYS A 25 0.87 -14.16 -3.93
N LYS A 26 1.22 -14.84 -5.01
CA LYS A 26 2.34 -14.45 -5.89
C LYS A 26 2.05 -13.14 -6.63
N LEU A 27 0.77 -12.84 -6.89
CA LEU A 27 0.32 -11.67 -7.64
C LEU A 27 0.00 -10.46 -6.76
N VAL A 28 -0.03 -10.63 -5.43
CA VAL A 28 -0.40 -9.59 -4.47
C VAL A 28 0.81 -9.11 -3.70
N SER A 29 1.04 -7.82 -3.66
CA SER A 29 1.96 -7.17 -2.73
C SER A 29 1.15 -6.45 -1.66
N TYR A 30 1.38 -6.76 -0.40
CA TYR A 30 0.59 -6.25 0.72
C TYR A 30 1.46 -5.47 1.71
N LEU A 31 1.07 -4.24 1.97
CA LEU A 31 1.61 -3.40 3.03
C LEU A 31 0.58 -3.35 4.17
N PRO A 32 0.81 -4.02 5.30
CA PRO A 32 -0.08 -3.92 6.46
C PRO A 32 0.13 -2.61 7.23
N ASP A 33 -0.91 -2.12 7.90
CA ASP A 33 -0.84 -0.99 8.85
C ASP A 33 0.19 -1.21 9.97
N ARG A 34 0.37 -2.47 10.38
CA ARG A 34 1.32 -2.81 11.44
C ARG A 34 2.68 -3.21 10.90
N MET A 35 3.73 -2.78 11.61
CA MET A 35 5.10 -3.20 11.34
C MET A 35 5.24 -4.72 11.46
N CYS A 36 5.66 -5.37 10.36
CA CYS A 36 5.84 -6.83 10.31
C CYS A 36 7.30 -7.26 10.05
N LEU A 37 8.24 -6.31 9.95
CA LEU A 37 9.63 -6.63 9.67
C LEU A 37 10.35 -7.27 10.87
N PRO A 38 11.11 -8.36 10.67
CA PRO A 38 11.92 -8.99 11.72
C PRO A 38 12.96 -8.00 12.29
N ARG A 39 12.88 -7.69 13.57
CA ARG A 39 13.69 -6.65 14.22
C ARG A 39 15.20 -6.95 14.23
N TRP A 40 15.60 -8.21 14.08
CA TRP A 40 17.00 -8.66 14.08
C TRP A 40 17.66 -8.54 12.70
N MET A 41 16.89 -8.48 11.62
CA MET A 41 17.40 -8.37 10.26
C MET A 41 17.92 -6.96 9.96
N SER A 42 18.96 -6.89 9.10
CA SER A 42 19.39 -5.64 8.48
C SER A 42 18.59 -5.36 7.20
N ALA A 43 18.69 -4.12 6.68
CA ALA A 43 18.05 -3.74 5.43
C ALA A 43 18.46 -4.68 4.27
N GLN A 44 19.75 -4.98 4.14
CA GLN A 44 20.25 -5.91 3.13
C GLN A 44 19.71 -7.33 3.30
N GLN A 45 19.62 -7.81 4.55
CA GLN A 45 19.06 -9.13 4.84
C GLN A 45 17.57 -9.20 4.49
N LEU A 46 16.83 -8.11 4.68
CA LEU A 46 15.42 -8.02 4.27
C LEU A 46 15.26 -8.05 2.75
N VAL A 47 16.09 -7.29 2.02
CA VAL A 47 16.10 -7.32 0.55
C VAL A 47 16.32 -8.74 0.05
N LYS A 48 17.35 -9.41 0.55
CA LYS A 48 17.66 -10.79 0.18
C LYS A 48 16.52 -11.76 0.56
N TYR A 49 15.96 -11.60 1.75
CA TYR A 49 14.85 -12.42 2.22
C TYR A 49 13.62 -12.29 1.28
N TYR A 50 13.30 -11.07 0.81
CA TYR A 50 12.20 -10.87 -0.13
C TYR A 50 12.52 -11.45 -1.50
N ALA A 51 13.75 -11.33 -1.99
CA ALA A 51 14.19 -11.93 -3.24
C ALA A 51 14.13 -13.48 -3.22
N ASP A 52 14.46 -14.08 -2.09
CA ASP A 52 14.36 -15.54 -1.91
C ASP A 52 12.90 -16.03 -1.90
N PHE A 53 11.93 -15.19 -1.47
CA PHE A 53 10.51 -15.56 -1.36
C PHE A 53 9.67 -15.19 -2.58
N PHE A 54 10.03 -14.12 -3.29
CA PHE A 54 9.21 -13.56 -4.37
C PHE A 54 10.02 -13.47 -5.66
N GLU A 55 9.71 -14.31 -6.63
CA GLU A 55 10.35 -14.34 -7.95
C GLU A 55 10.24 -13.00 -8.71
N ASP A 56 9.21 -12.21 -8.39
CA ASP A 56 8.92 -10.90 -8.99
C ASP A 56 9.57 -9.72 -8.23
N PHE A 57 10.44 -9.99 -7.23
CA PHE A 57 11.09 -8.95 -6.45
C PHE A 57 12.29 -8.36 -7.18
N ASP A 58 12.35 -7.04 -7.26
CA ASP A 58 13.43 -6.30 -7.90
C ASP A 58 14.44 -5.79 -6.85
N GLU A 59 15.52 -6.57 -6.63
CA GLU A 59 16.57 -6.24 -5.67
C GLU A 59 17.28 -4.93 -6.02
N THR A 60 17.48 -4.64 -7.32
CA THR A 60 18.15 -3.41 -7.77
C THR A 60 17.33 -2.19 -7.37
N ARG A 61 16.03 -2.21 -7.69
CA ARG A 61 15.10 -1.16 -7.30
C ARG A 61 15.06 -0.96 -5.78
N ALA A 62 14.97 -2.05 -5.02
CA ALA A 62 14.99 -1.97 -3.55
C ALA A 62 16.27 -1.29 -3.04
N GLY A 63 17.42 -1.67 -3.56
CA GLY A 63 18.71 -1.06 -3.22
C GLY A 63 18.79 0.43 -3.55
N GLU A 64 18.33 0.84 -4.73
CA GLU A 64 18.27 2.23 -5.14
C GLU A 64 17.36 3.08 -4.23
N LEU A 65 16.16 2.58 -3.91
CA LEU A 65 15.22 3.27 -3.03
C LEU A 65 15.77 3.38 -1.60
N LEU A 66 16.39 2.34 -1.06
CA LEU A 66 17.03 2.41 0.25
C LEU A 66 18.20 3.41 0.27
N THR A 67 18.98 3.49 -0.80
CA THR A 67 20.06 4.46 -0.94
C THR A 67 19.54 5.89 -0.96
N ARG A 68 18.46 6.16 -1.70
CA ARG A 68 17.80 7.49 -1.74
C ARG A 68 17.27 7.92 -0.36
N LEU A 69 16.97 6.97 0.51
CA LEU A 69 16.49 7.19 1.88
C LEU A 69 17.62 7.29 2.90
N ASP A 70 18.88 7.23 2.48
CA ASP A 70 20.06 7.18 3.34
C ASP A 70 20.00 6.04 4.37
N ILE A 71 19.46 4.89 3.95
CA ILE A 71 19.36 3.69 4.77
C ILE A 71 20.54 2.77 4.45
N ARG A 72 21.46 2.64 5.41
CA ARG A 72 22.62 1.78 5.24
C ARG A 72 22.22 0.31 5.18
N PRO A 73 22.86 -0.50 4.31
CA PRO A 73 22.57 -1.92 4.15
C PRO A 73 22.70 -2.74 5.43
N ASP A 74 23.64 -2.37 6.30
CA ASP A 74 23.94 -3.05 7.58
C ASP A 74 23.02 -2.63 8.74
N MET A 75 22.23 -1.57 8.55
CA MET A 75 21.32 -1.04 9.59
C MET A 75 20.22 -2.05 9.92
N ARG A 76 20.19 -2.49 11.18
CA ARG A 76 19.16 -3.43 11.66
C ARG A 76 17.86 -2.71 11.98
N VAL A 77 16.73 -3.36 11.68
CA VAL A 77 15.37 -2.84 11.94
C VAL A 77 15.20 -2.34 13.37
N LYS A 78 15.73 -3.05 14.37
CA LYS A 78 15.65 -2.64 15.79
C LYS A 78 16.34 -1.31 16.13
N HIS A 79 17.23 -0.83 15.26
CA HIS A 79 17.95 0.43 15.43
C HIS A 79 17.39 1.56 14.53
N MET A 80 16.36 1.27 13.73
CA MET A 80 15.67 2.24 12.89
C MET A 80 14.60 2.97 13.69
N SER A 81 14.38 4.26 13.40
CA SER A 81 13.20 4.98 13.86
C SER A 81 11.92 4.34 13.30
N LYS A 82 10.76 4.61 13.90
CA LYS A 82 9.47 4.13 13.38
C LYS A 82 9.29 4.50 11.91
N GLY A 83 9.47 5.79 11.56
CA GLY A 83 9.35 6.25 10.19
C GLY A 83 10.36 5.61 9.22
N THR A 84 11.59 5.30 9.67
CA THR A 84 12.56 4.58 8.85
C THR A 84 12.11 3.13 8.60
N GLN A 85 11.54 2.46 9.61
CA GLN A 85 10.99 1.12 9.46
C GLN A 85 9.82 1.09 8.47
N GLU A 86 8.92 2.07 8.53
CA GLU A 86 7.80 2.23 7.60
C GLU A 86 8.29 2.43 6.15
N LYS A 87 9.29 3.29 5.97
CA LYS A 87 9.93 3.48 4.66
C LYS A 87 10.55 2.19 4.11
N VAL A 88 11.27 1.43 4.93
CA VAL A 88 11.83 0.12 4.53
C VAL A 88 10.72 -0.85 4.14
N GLN A 89 9.65 -0.94 4.92
CA GLN A 89 8.52 -1.82 4.63
C GLN A 89 7.84 -1.45 3.31
N LEU A 90 7.64 -0.15 3.05
CA LEU A 90 7.12 0.33 1.77
C LEU A 90 8.05 -0.02 0.61
N VAL A 91 9.36 0.24 0.74
CA VAL A 91 10.35 -0.09 -0.31
C VAL A 91 10.26 -1.56 -0.68
N LEU A 92 10.24 -2.45 0.31
CA LEU A 92 10.13 -3.89 0.05
C LEU A 92 8.82 -4.25 -0.66
N THR A 93 7.70 -3.63 -0.27
CA THR A 93 6.39 -3.84 -0.90
C THR A 93 6.38 -3.35 -2.35
N MET A 94 6.89 -2.13 -2.60
CA MET A 94 6.87 -1.51 -3.94
C MET A 94 7.97 -2.01 -4.87
N SER A 95 8.95 -2.76 -4.36
CA SER A 95 9.98 -3.42 -5.18
C SER A 95 9.54 -4.78 -5.75
N ARG A 96 8.32 -5.21 -5.49
CA ARG A 96 7.70 -6.34 -6.20
C ARG A 96 7.07 -5.85 -7.52
N ARG A 97 6.97 -6.73 -8.50
CA ARG A 97 6.20 -6.51 -9.75
C ARG A 97 4.84 -7.21 -9.68
N ALA A 98 4.09 -6.89 -8.64
CA ALA A 98 2.79 -7.48 -8.37
C ALA A 98 1.72 -6.97 -9.36
N LYS A 99 0.62 -7.72 -9.49
CA LYS A 99 -0.59 -7.31 -10.24
C LYS A 99 -1.58 -6.53 -9.38
N LEU A 100 -1.50 -6.70 -8.07
CA LEU A 100 -2.33 -6.01 -7.09
C LEU A 100 -1.49 -5.59 -5.89
N TYR A 101 -1.46 -4.29 -5.62
CA TYR A 101 -0.90 -3.75 -4.39
C TYR A 101 -2.04 -3.41 -3.44
N LEU A 102 -1.98 -3.92 -2.23
CA LEU A 102 -2.91 -3.61 -1.15
C LEU A 102 -2.13 -2.86 -0.06
N LEU A 103 -2.42 -1.58 0.11
CA LEU A 103 -1.69 -0.69 1.00
C LEU A 103 -2.63 -0.21 2.10
N ASP A 104 -2.40 -0.69 3.32
CA ASP A 104 -3.24 -0.40 4.48
C ASP A 104 -2.62 0.74 5.30
N GLU A 105 -3.28 1.91 5.32
CA GLU A 105 -2.82 3.14 5.96
C GLU A 105 -1.35 3.51 5.66
N PRO A 106 -0.92 3.52 4.37
CA PRO A 106 0.50 3.68 4.02
C PRO A 106 1.11 5.02 4.46
N ILE A 107 0.29 6.03 4.70
CA ILE A 107 0.71 7.38 5.12
C ILE A 107 0.26 7.74 6.54
N GLY A 108 -0.29 6.75 7.27
CA GLY A 108 -0.78 6.95 8.64
C GLY A 108 0.35 7.20 9.64
N GLY A 109 0.26 8.30 10.41
CA GLY A 109 1.18 8.56 11.52
C GLY A 109 2.61 8.96 11.14
N VAL A 110 2.88 9.29 9.86
CA VAL A 110 4.18 9.77 9.39
C VAL A 110 4.19 11.30 9.21
N ASP A 111 5.39 11.89 9.25
CA ASP A 111 5.57 13.31 8.99
C ASP A 111 5.29 13.69 7.52
N PRO A 112 4.99 14.96 7.20
CA PRO A 112 4.63 15.40 5.85
C PRO A 112 5.66 15.05 4.78
N ALA A 113 6.96 15.23 5.05
CA ALA A 113 8.01 14.91 4.07
C ALA A 113 8.08 13.41 3.76
N THR A 114 7.81 12.60 4.76
CA THR A 114 7.70 11.13 4.60
C THR A 114 6.45 10.75 3.79
N ARG A 115 5.32 11.45 3.95
CA ARG A 115 4.11 11.22 3.13
C ARG A 115 4.37 11.48 1.65
N ASP A 116 4.98 12.60 1.33
CA ASP A 116 5.33 12.96 -0.06
C ASP A 116 6.22 11.89 -0.69
N PHE A 117 7.22 11.39 0.06
CA PHE A 117 8.07 10.29 -0.39
C PHE A 117 7.26 9.01 -0.63
N ILE A 118 6.37 8.64 0.30
CA ILE A 118 5.53 7.43 0.18
C ILE A 118 4.65 7.52 -1.06
N LEU A 119 3.90 8.62 -1.23
CA LEU A 119 3.00 8.81 -2.37
C LEU A 119 3.77 8.82 -3.69
N SER A 120 4.88 9.55 -3.76
CA SER A 120 5.77 9.55 -4.91
C SER A 120 6.28 8.12 -5.23
N THR A 121 6.69 7.37 -4.21
CA THR A 121 7.17 5.99 -4.37
C THR A 121 6.07 5.08 -4.90
N ILE A 122 4.85 5.19 -4.38
CA ILE A 122 3.69 4.42 -4.87
C ILE A 122 3.46 4.75 -6.35
N MET A 123 3.33 6.04 -6.70
CA MET A 123 2.99 6.49 -8.05
C MET A 123 4.03 6.13 -9.11
N THR A 124 5.30 6.04 -8.73
CA THR A 124 6.39 5.80 -9.69
C THR A 124 6.88 4.35 -9.76
N ASN A 125 6.40 3.48 -8.87
CA ASN A 125 6.99 2.15 -8.71
C ASN A 125 6.01 0.96 -8.84
N TYR A 126 4.73 1.19 -9.14
CA TYR A 126 3.86 0.07 -9.51
C TYR A 126 3.97 -0.25 -11.01
N ALA A 127 3.62 -1.48 -11.40
CA ALA A 127 3.61 -1.88 -12.80
C ALA A 127 2.41 -1.26 -13.53
N GLU A 128 2.59 -0.84 -14.80
CA GLU A 128 1.54 -0.17 -15.60
C GLU A 128 0.23 -0.99 -15.72
N ASP A 129 0.34 -2.31 -15.64
CA ASP A 129 -0.79 -3.26 -15.72
C ASP A 129 -1.26 -3.76 -14.34
N ALA A 130 -0.86 -3.07 -13.27
CA ALA A 130 -1.25 -3.40 -11.90
C ALA A 130 -2.32 -2.45 -11.37
N SER A 131 -3.07 -2.93 -10.37
CA SER A 131 -3.98 -2.11 -9.58
C SER A 131 -3.38 -1.81 -8.21
N VAL A 132 -3.58 -0.59 -7.73
CA VAL A 132 -3.20 -0.17 -6.38
C VAL A 132 -4.45 0.16 -5.59
N VAL A 133 -4.65 -0.51 -4.46
CA VAL A 133 -5.74 -0.24 -3.51
C VAL A 133 -5.14 0.33 -2.24
N ILE A 134 -5.54 1.53 -1.87
CA ILE A 134 -5.10 2.23 -0.67
C ILE A 134 -6.29 2.35 0.27
N SER A 135 -6.18 1.80 1.48
CA SER A 135 -7.10 2.12 2.58
C SER A 135 -6.51 3.25 3.41
N THR A 136 -7.25 4.34 3.60
CA THR A 136 -6.81 5.47 4.41
C THR A 136 -7.99 6.33 4.83
N HIS A 137 -7.80 7.04 5.95
CA HIS A 137 -8.68 8.12 6.40
C HIS A 137 -8.12 9.52 6.07
N LEU A 138 -6.90 9.60 5.53
CA LEU A 138 -6.23 10.85 5.16
C LEU A 138 -6.52 11.21 3.69
N ILE A 139 -7.79 11.49 3.40
CA ILE A 139 -8.28 11.67 2.02
C ILE A 139 -7.60 12.84 1.32
N SER A 140 -7.43 13.98 2.01
CA SER A 140 -6.80 15.17 1.45
C SER A 140 -5.41 14.94 0.85
N ASP A 141 -4.68 13.96 1.40
CA ASP A 141 -3.32 13.65 0.95
C ASP A 141 -3.30 12.79 -0.33
N VAL A 142 -4.33 11.93 -0.52
CA VAL A 142 -4.38 10.97 -1.63
C VAL A 142 -5.35 11.34 -2.75
N GLU A 143 -6.31 12.23 -2.53
CA GLU A 143 -7.42 12.46 -3.48
C GLU A 143 -6.99 12.85 -4.90
N ARG A 144 -5.77 13.41 -5.04
CA ARG A 144 -5.22 13.84 -6.35
C ARG A 144 -4.71 12.68 -7.21
N ILE A 145 -4.51 11.51 -6.60
CA ILE A 145 -3.96 10.33 -7.26
C ILE A 145 -4.98 9.21 -7.42
N LEU A 146 -6.24 9.44 -7.03
CA LEU A 146 -7.28 8.42 -7.07
C LEU A 146 -8.00 8.43 -8.41
N ASP A 147 -8.07 7.27 -9.05
CA ASP A 147 -8.95 6.99 -10.18
C ASP A 147 -10.37 6.66 -9.68
N ASP A 148 -10.47 5.74 -8.72
CA ASP A 148 -11.71 5.28 -8.14
C ASP A 148 -11.74 5.47 -6.61
N VAL A 149 -12.94 5.63 -6.06
CA VAL A 149 -13.16 5.81 -4.62
C VAL A 149 -14.25 4.86 -4.13
N VAL A 150 -14.03 4.26 -2.97
CA VAL A 150 -15.03 3.47 -2.25
C VAL A 150 -15.09 3.94 -0.80
N PHE A 151 -16.21 4.51 -0.38
CA PHE A 151 -16.47 4.84 1.02
C PHE A 151 -17.16 3.67 1.70
N ILE A 152 -16.60 3.21 2.82
CA ILE A 152 -17.15 2.10 3.61
C ILE A 152 -17.58 2.64 4.97
N ASP A 153 -18.88 2.50 5.28
CA ASP A 153 -19.43 2.82 6.61
C ASP A 153 -20.06 1.57 7.21
N ARG A 154 -19.71 1.26 8.44
CA ARG A 154 -20.22 0.11 9.23
C ARG A 154 -20.32 -1.19 8.45
N GLY A 155 -19.26 -1.48 7.66
CA GLY A 155 -19.16 -2.69 6.85
C GLY A 155 -20.00 -2.69 5.57
N ARG A 156 -20.52 -1.53 5.14
CA ARG A 156 -21.29 -1.37 3.91
C ARG A 156 -20.66 -0.30 3.03
N VAL A 157 -20.78 -0.48 1.73
CA VAL A 157 -20.41 0.56 0.76
C VAL A 157 -21.43 1.68 0.84
N ALA A 158 -21.00 2.87 1.28
CA ALA A 158 -21.80 4.08 1.34
C ALA A 158 -21.77 4.84 0.00
N MET A 159 -20.62 4.83 -0.68
CA MET A 159 -20.41 5.46 -1.99
C MET A 159 -19.31 4.70 -2.74
N ALA A 160 -19.45 4.59 -4.05
CA ALA A 160 -18.41 4.05 -4.91
C ALA A 160 -18.50 4.65 -6.32
N GLY A 161 -17.38 4.86 -6.97
CA GLY A 161 -17.31 5.31 -8.36
C GLY A 161 -15.99 6.00 -8.69
N GLU A 162 -15.89 6.42 -9.95
CA GLU A 162 -14.76 7.18 -10.47
C GLU A 162 -14.67 8.54 -9.77
N ALA A 163 -13.46 8.90 -9.32
CA ALA A 163 -13.24 10.08 -8.49
C ALA A 163 -13.64 11.39 -9.21
N ASP A 164 -13.33 11.53 -10.49
CA ASP A 164 -13.65 12.72 -11.28
C ASP A 164 -15.16 12.84 -11.54
N ASP A 165 -15.85 11.73 -11.76
CA ASP A 165 -17.31 11.68 -11.88
C ASP A 165 -17.98 12.11 -10.58
N ILE A 166 -17.50 11.61 -9.44
CA ILE A 166 -18.03 11.97 -8.12
C ILE A 166 -17.81 13.46 -7.84
N ARG A 167 -16.60 13.98 -8.08
CA ARG A 167 -16.31 15.43 -7.93
C ARG A 167 -17.21 16.29 -8.79
N SER A 168 -17.37 15.92 -10.06
CA SER A 168 -18.18 16.67 -11.03
C SER A 168 -19.66 16.72 -10.67
N ARG A 169 -20.22 15.60 -10.21
CA ARG A 169 -21.64 15.51 -9.82
C ARG A 169 -21.93 16.22 -8.52
N ALA A 170 -21.02 16.16 -7.56
CA ALA A 170 -21.21 16.75 -6.24
C ALA A 170 -20.80 18.23 -6.16
N GLY A 171 -19.95 18.71 -7.07
CA GLY A 171 -19.34 20.04 -7.01
C GLY A 171 -18.43 20.23 -5.79
N LYS A 172 -17.85 19.13 -5.27
CA LYS A 172 -17.05 19.07 -4.04
C LYS A 172 -15.85 18.17 -4.23
N SER A 173 -14.81 18.36 -3.39
CA SER A 173 -13.68 17.45 -3.31
C SER A 173 -14.09 16.11 -2.66
N ILE A 174 -13.27 15.08 -2.87
CA ILE A 174 -13.48 13.77 -2.21
C ILE A 174 -13.36 13.92 -0.69
N ASP A 175 -12.43 14.76 -0.20
CA ASP A 175 -12.27 15.03 1.23
C ASP A 175 -13.51 15.71 1.85
N GLU A 176 -14.10 16.69 1.15
CA GLU A 176 -15.35 17.34 1.61
C GLU A 176 -16.51 16.33 1.68
N LEU A 177 -16.67 15.49 0.66
CA LEU A 177 -17.68 14.43 0.65
C LEU A 177 -17.47 13.40 1.76
N PHE A 178 -16.21 13.01 1.99
CA PHE A 178 -15.86 12.11 3.09
C PHE A 178 -16.32 12.68 4.43
N ARG A 179 -16.00 13.94 4.71
CA ARG A 179 -16.41 14.62 5.96
C ARG A 179 -17.92 14.72 6.10
N GLU A 180 -18.66 14.87 5.00
CA GLU A 180 -20.14 14.91 5.02
C GLU A 180 -20.75 13.53 5.32
N VAL A 181 -20.21 12.46 4.72
CA VAL A 181 -20.71 11.09 4.91
C VAL A 181 -20.40 10.60 6.33
N PHE A 182 -19.20 10.88 6.81
CA PHE A 182 -18.75 10.35 8.09
C PHE A 182 -18.84 11.33 9.27
N ARG A 183 -19.59 12.42 9.13
CA ARG A 183 -19.77 13.49 10.13
C ARG A 183 -19.16 13.16 11.49
N CYS A 184 -17.87 13.51 11.67
CA CYS A 184 -17.17 13.48 12.94
C CYS A 184 -17.32 14.82 13.62
#